data_5d4dac287df4685dbd08656b07492d08
#
_entry.id   5d4dac287df4685dbd08656b07492d08
#
_cell.length_a   1.000
_cell.length_b   1.000
_cell.length_c   1.000
_cell.angle_alpha   90.00
_cell.angle_beta   90.00
_cell.angle_gamma   90.00
#
_symmetry.space_group_name_H-M   'P 1'
#
loop_
_entity.id
_entity.type
_entity.pdbx_description
1 polymer ?
#
loop_
_entity_poly.entity_id
_entity_poly.type
_entity_poly.pdbx_seq_one_letter_code
_entity_poly.pdbx_strand_id
1 'polypeptide(L)'
;MDIKDQASVEAAADHMKNTFGRVDLLFNVAGVLGDGKNTPGPERSLRAMDRDWLRHTMEVNCIGPIMLVSALAPLLESPAKKGEKGARPPSVVVNFSARVGSIGDNSLGGWHSYRMSKSALNMATKGISVELKRRRVWTFSYHPGTTDTGLSKPFQANVKPEKLFTTSFTVQRVLDIVDSMSDELSGGFYAFDGSKIPW
;
A
#
# COMPACT_ATOMS: atom_id res chain seq x y z
N MET A 1 -9.16 14.67 1.22
CA MET A 1 -7.69 14.74 1.19
C MET A 1 -7.21 14.37 -0.21
N ASP A 2 -6.37 15.18 -0.82
CA ASP A 2 -5.58 14.80 -2.02
C ASP A 2 -4.20 14.35 -1.55
N ILE A 3 -3.85 13.10 -1.87
CA ILE A 3 -2.59 12.50 -1.41
C ILE A 3 -1.34 13.08 -2.11
N LYS A 4 -1.53 13.83 -3.21
CA LYS A 4 -0.46 14.53 -3.93
C LYS A 4 -0.20 15.94 -3.39
N ASP A 5 -1.09 16.46 -2.58
CA ASP A 5 -0.99 17.79 -2.00
C ASP A 5 -0.56 17.68 -0.54
N GLN A 6 0.67 18.11 -0.26
CA GLN A 6 1.24 18.05 1.08
C GLN A 6 0.41 18.83 2.11
N ALA A 7 -0.11 19.99 1.75
CA ALA A 7 -0.96 20.77 2.65
C ALA A 7 -2.27 20.05 2.98
N SER A 8 -2.86 19.33 2.01
CA SER A 8 -4.04 18.49 2.21
C SER A 8 -3.75 17.29 3.13
N VAL A 9 -2.55 16.70 3.03
CA VAL A 9 -2.10 15.60 3.89
C VAL A 9 -1.89 16.08 5.32
N GLU A 10 -1.22 17.22 5.51
CA GLU A 10 -0.98 17.84 6.82
C GLU A 10 -2.28 18.24 7.50
N ALA A 11 -3.20 18.88 6.78
CA ALA A 11 -4.53 19.23 7.30
C ALA A 11 -5.33 18.00 7.76
N ALA A 12 -5.22 16.88 7.02
CA ALA A 12 -5.85 15.63 7.43
C ALA A 12 -5.20 15.05 8.70
N ALA A 13 -3.88 15.09 8.82
CA ALA A 13 -3.16 14.64 10.02
C ALA A 13 -3.52 15.50 11.24
N ASP A 14 -3.57 16.81 11.09
CA ASP A 14 -3.99 17.74 12.17
C ASP A 14 -5.45 17.50 12.59
N HIS A 15 -6.35 17.24 11.63
CA HIS A 15 -7.71 16.88 11.95
C HIS A 15 -7.78 15.58 12.78
N MET A 16 -7.05 14.53 12.35
CA MET A 16 -6.99 13.27 13.09
C MET A 16 -6.42 13.46 14.50
N LYS A 17 -5.37 14.27 14.63
CA LYS A 17 -4.75 14.61 15.93
C LYS A 17 -5.75 15.28 16.86
N ASN A 18 -6.43 16.31 16.36
CA ASN A 18 -7.34 17.12 17.18
C ASN A 18 -8.65 16.40 17.54
N THR A 19 -9.08 15.45 16.68
CA THR A 19 -10.37 14.76 16.87
C THR A 19 -10.20 13.46 17.65
N PHE A 20 -9.17 12.66 17.33
CA PHE A 20 -9.00 11.31 17.86
C PHE A 20 -7.72 11.12 18.69
N GLY A 21 -6.69 11.92 18.45
CA GLY A 21 -5.40 11.86 19.15
C GLY A 21 -4.56 10.62 18.82
N ARG A 22 -5.06 9.68 18.04
CA ARG A 22 -4.37 8.44 17.65
C ARG A 22 -4.92 7.86 16.34
N VAL A 23 -4.08 7.01 15.71
CA VAL A 23 -4.48 6.14 14.59
C VAL A 23 -4.05 4.72 14.93
N ASP A 24 -4.96 3.76 14.88
CA ASP A 24 -4.66 2.35 15.17
C ASP A 24 -4.49 1.52 13.89
N LEU A 25 -5.14 1.93 12.80
CA LEU A 25 -5.07 1.26 11.50
C LEU A 25 -5.10 2.28 10.37
N LEU A 26 -4.10 2.20 9.49
CA LEU A 26 -4.00 3.03 8.28
C LEU A 26 -3.98 2.15 7.04
N PHE A 27 -4.92 2.35 6.13
CA PHE A 27 -4.95 1.74 4.81
C PHE A 27 -4.55 2.76 3.73
N ASN A 28 -3.41 2.58 3.10
CA ASN A 28 -2.98 3.32 1.91
C ASN A 28 -3.48 2.59 0.67
N VAL A 29 -4.70 2.93 0.23
CA VAL A 29 -5.41 2.26 -0.88
C VAL A 29 -5.30 3.03 -2.19
N ALA A 30 -5.04 4.34 -2.14
CA ALA A 30 -4.94 5.17 -3.34
C ALA A 30 -3.93 4.61 -4.34
N GLY A 31 -4.32 4.56 -5.60
CA GLY A 31 -3.45 4.05 -6.65
C GLY A 31 -3.98 4.28 -8.06
N VAL A 32 -3.07 4.40 -9.00
CA VAL A 32 -3.36 4.54 -10.43
C VAL A 32 -2.56 3.51 -11.21
N LEU A 33 -3.14 3.01 -12.32
CA LEU A 33 -2.52 2.05 -13.22
C LEU A 33 -2.53 2.54 -14.69
N GLY A 34 -3.53 3.34 -15.05
CA GLY A 34 -3.82 3.72 -16.43
C GLY A 34 -4.69 2.71 -17.15
N ASP A 35 -5.24 3.09 -18.28
CA ASP A 35 -6.13 2.25 -19.10
C ASP A 35 -5.66 2.14 -20.57
N GLY A 36 -4.59 2.86 -20.93
CA GLY A 36 -4.03 2.89 -22.28
C GLY A 36 -4.92 3.55 -23.34
N LYS A 37 -6.00 4.23 -22.91
CA LYS A 37 -6.95 4.94 -23.79
C LYS A 37 -7.06 6.41 -23.40
N ASN A 38 -7.58 6.69 -22.21
CA ASN A 38 -7.77 8.05 -21.69
C ASN A 38 -6.54 8.52 -20.89
N THR A 39 -5.75 7.56 -20.40
CA THR A 39 -4.51 7.79 -19.67
C THR A 39 -3.39 6.94 -20.26
N PRO A 40 -2.13 7.42 -20.27
CA PRO A 40 -0.98 6.58 -20.55
C PRO A 40 -0.91 5.42 -19.57
N GLY A 41 -0.20 4.35 -19.94
CA GLY A 41 -0.05 3.17 -19.08
C GLY A 41 -1.28 2.23 -19.04
N PRO A 42 -1.08 1.02 -18.56
CA PRO A 42 0.26 0.49 -18.26
C PRO A 42 1.05 0.22 -19.55
N GLU A 43 2.30 0.62 -19.55
CA GLU A 43 3.19 0.53 -20.71
C GLU A 43 3.52 -0.93 -21.04
N ARG A 44 3.37 -1.33 -22.27
CA ARG A 44 3.69 -2.70 -22.74
C ARG A 44 5.15 -2.85 -23.21
N SER A 45 5.86 -1.73 -23.40
CA SER A 45 7.27 -1.71 -23.82
C SER A 45 7.96 -0.45 -23.31
N LEU A 46 9.30 -0.47 -23.26
CA LEU A 46 10.11 0.70 -22.92
C LEU A 46 9.87 1.90 -23.87
N ARG A 47 9.53 1.62 -25.14
CA ARG A 47 9.25 2.68 -26.13
C ARG A 47 7.95 3.45 -25.85
N ALA A 48 7.06 2.88 -25.03
CA ALA A 48 5.80 3.49 -24.64
C ALA A 48 5.91 4.26 -23.31
N MET A 49 7.12 4.43 -22.77
CA MET A 49 7.32 5.19 -21.53
C MET A 49 6.98 6.65 -21.73
N ASP A 50 6.14 7.17 -20.84
CA ASP A 50 5.81 8.57 -20.72
C ASP A 50 6.35 9.11 -19.38
N ARG A 51 7.13 10.20 -19.44
CA ARG A 51 7.79 10.77 -18.26
C ARG A 51 6.80 11.34 -17.26
N ASP A 52 5.78 12.01 -17.74
CA ASP A 52 4.82 12.70 -16.85
C ASP A 52 3.86 11.68 -16.25
N TRP A 53 3.52 10.63 -17.00
CA TRP A 53 2.79 9.48 -16.47
C TRP A 53 3.59 8.73 -15.40
N LEU A 54 4.88 8.48 -15.62
CA LEU A 54 5.76 7.89 -14.61
C LEU A 54 5.79 8.74 -13.33
N ARG A 55 5.97 10.05 -13.45
CA ARG A 55 5.94 10.98 -12.31
C ARG A 55 4.61 10.91 -11.57
N HIS A 56 3.49 11.00 -12.30
CA HIS A 56 2.15 10.92 -11.73
C HIS A 56 1.92 9.58 -11.00
N THR A 57 2.35 8.48 -11.60
CA THR A 57 2.22 7.14 -11.00
C THR A 57 3.06 7.01 -9.72
N MET A 58 4.29 7.52 -9.73
CA MET A 58 5.14 7.57 -8.54
C MET A 58 4.53 8.43 -7.44
N GLU A 59 4.00 9.58 -7.79
CA GLU A 59 3.36 10.51 -6.85
C GLU A 59 2.19 9.86 -6.12
N VAL A 60 1.26 9.26 -6.87
CA VAL A 60 0.04 8.67 -6.29
C VAL A 60 0.34 7.34 -5.57
N ASN A 61 1.13 6.47 -6.20
CA ASN A 61 1.26 5.08 -5.72
C ASN A 61 2.35 4.90 -4.66
N CYS A 62 3.28 5.86 -4.52
CA CYS A 62 4.43 5.73 -3.64
C CYS A 62 4.62 6.97 -2.76
N ILE A 63 4.86 8.15 -3.34
CA ILE A 63 5.24 9.34 -2.59
C ILE A 63 4.12 9.75 -1.64
N GLY A 64 2.89 9.91 -2.14
CA GLY A 64 1.74 10.29 -1.33
C GLY A 64 1.49 9.35 -0.14
N PRO A 65 1.41 8.02 -0.32
CA PRO A 65 1.33 7.06 0.78
C PRO A 65 2.41 7.20 1.84
N ILE A 66 3.67 7.43 1.43
CA ILE A 66 4.79 7.59 2.37
C ILE A 66 4.65 8.91 3.14
N MET A 67 4.32 10.00 2.45
CA MET A 67 4.12 11.31 3.08
C MET A 67 2.95 11.28 4.08
N LEU A 68 1.88 10.54 3.77
CA LEU A 68 0.78 10.33 4.72
C LEU A 68 1.22 9.54 5.96
N VAL A 69 2.01 8.46 5.80
CA VAL A 69 2.56 7.74 6.95
C VAL A 69 3.47 8.66 7.77
N SER A 70 4.32 9.46 7.13
CA SER A 70 5.20 10.42 7.80
C SER A 70 4.41 11.43 8.63
N ALA A 71 3.36 12.02 8.07
CA ALA A 71 2.51 12.99 8.77
C ALA A 71 1.73 12.36 9.94
N LEU A 72 1.31 11.10 9.81
CA LEU A 72 0.58 10.37 10.83
C LEU A 72 1.48 9.61 11.82
N ALA A 73 2.79 9.54 11.61
CA ALA A 73 3.69 8.76 12.46
C ALA A 73 3.53 9.05 13.96
N PRO A 74 3.42 10.33 14.42
CA PRO A 74 3.21 10.61 15.83
C PRO A 74 1.90 10.05 16.41
N LEU A 75 0.87 9.83 15.57
CA LEU A 75 -0.43 9.28 15.96
C LEU A 75 -0.47 7.75 15.89
N LEU A 76 0.37 7.17 15.04
CA LEU A 76 0.55 5.71 14.91
C LEU A 76 1.40 5.16 16.06
N GLU A 77 2.41 5.91 16.51
CA GLU A 77 3.34 5.48 17.55
C GLU A 77 2.66 5.24 18.90
N SER A 78 3.12 4.20 19.61
CA SER A 78 2.72 3.94 21.00
C SER A 78 3.95 4.08 21.91
N PRO A 79 3.94 4.99 22.89
CA PRO A 79 5.04 5.14 23.83
C PRO A 79 5.14 3.99 24.84
N ALA A 80 4.10 3.15 24.94
CA ALA A 80 4.04 2.05 25.88
C ALA A 80 5.10 0.98 25.59
N LYS A 81 5.70 0.43 26.62
CA LYS A 81 6.65 -0.69 26.50
C LYS A 81 5.91 -1.98 26.11
N LYS A 82 6.60 -2.87 25.39
CA LYS A 82 6.07 -4.20 25.07
C LYS A 82 5.76 -4.93 26.40
N GLY A 83 4.53 -5.46 26.49
CA GLY A 83 4.08 -6.19 27.71
C GLY A 83 3.60 -5.31 28.86
N GLU A 84 3.60 -3.98 28.71
CA GLU A 84 3.05 -3.08 29.71
C GLU A 84 1.54 -3.29 29.85
N LYS A 85 1.07 -3.48 31.08
CA LYS A 85 -0.35 -3.73 31.37
C LYS A 85 -1.20 -2.53 30.97
N GLY A 86 -2.22 -2.76 30.15
CA GLY A 86 -3.09 -1.70 29.64
C GLY A 86 -2.53 -0.94 28.43
N ALA A 87 -1.33 -1.32 27.92
CA ALA A 87 -0.83 -0.75 26.67
C ALA A 87 -1.76 -1.08 25.49
N ARG A 88 -2.02 -0.10 24.63
CA ARG A 88 -2.75 -0.34 23.40
C ARG A 88 -2.00 -1.33 22.50
N PRO A 89 -2.69 -2.12 21.65
CA PRO A 89 -2.05 -2.93 20.61
C PRO A 89 -1.16 -2.07 19.70
N PRO A 90 -0.15 -2.65 19.04
CA PRO A 90 0.58 -1.96 17.99
C PRO A 90 -0.37 -1.46 16.89
N SER A 91 -0.08 -0.27 16.34
CA SER A 91 -0.80 0.22 15.17
C SER A 91 -0.35 -0.51 13.92
N VAL A 92 -1.23 -0.60 12.92
CA VAL A 92 -0.94 -1.29 11.67
C VAL A 92 -1.05 -0.33 10.49
N VAL A 93 -0.04 -0.32 9.63
CA VAL A 93 -0.05 0.39 8.35
C VAL A 93 -0.05 -0.64 7.21
N VAL A 94 -1.05 -0.59 6.37
CA VAL A 94 -1.20 -1.46 5.20
C VAL A 94 -1.01 -0.64 3.94
N ASN A 95 0.05 -0.94 3.19
CA ASN A 95 0.30 -0.35 1.89
C ASN A 95 -0.22 -1.27 0.78
N PHE A 96 -1.27 -0.86 0.07
CA PHE A 96 -1.83 -1.62 -1.04
C PHE A 96 -0.87 -1.60 -2.23
N SER A 97 -0.11 -2.67 -2.34
CA SER A 97 0.85 -2.92 -3.40
C SER A 97 0.25 -3.83 -4.48
N ALA A 98 1.07 -4.44 -5.27
CA ALA A 98 0.69 -5.42 -6.28
C ALA A 98 1.83 -6.42 -6.49
N ARG A 99 1.51 -7.68 -6.79
CA ARG A 99 2.51 -8.72 -7.10
C ARG A 99 3.51 -8.28 -8.17
N VAL A 100 3.05 -7.49 -9.13
CA VAL A 100 3.92 -6.94 -10.19
C VAL A 100 4.97 -5.94 -9.68
N GLY A 101 4.87 -5.48 -8.43
CA GLY A 101 5.89 -4.71 -7.72
C GLY A 101 7.02 -5.56 -7.12
N SER A 102 6.92 -6.89 -7.19
CA SER A 102 8.01 -7.78 -6.80
C SER A 102 9.09 -7.82 -7.89
N ILE A 103 10.33 -7.58 -7.52
CA ILE A 103 11.48 -7.70 -8.41
C ILE A 103 11.79 -9.19 -8.67
N GLY A 104 11.77 -9.99 -7.59
CA GLY A 104 12.07 -11.43 -7.67
C GLY A 104 11.02 -12.24 -8.45
N ASP A 105 9.76 -11.78 -8.50
CA ASP A 105 8.66 -12.44 -9.21
C ASP A 105 8.46 -11.90 -10.65
N ASN A 106 9.28 -10.92 -11.07
CA ASN A 106 9.14 -10.26 -12.38
C ASN A 106 9.79 -11.04 -13.51
N SER A 107 9.04 -11.92 -14.14
CA SER A 107 9.45 -12.65 -15.35
C SER A 107 8.82 -12.11 -16.66
N LEU A 108 7.87 -11.19 -16.57
CA LEU A 108 7.07 -10.76 -17.71
C LEU A 108 7.46 -9.38 -18.26
N GLY A 109 8.04 -8.50 -17.44
CA GLY A 109 8.30 -7.12 -17.83
C GLY A 109 7.02 -6.31 -18.10
N GLY A 110 7.16 -5.21 -18.84
CA GLY A 110 6.05 -4.28 -19.11
C GLY A 110 5.56 -3.57 -17.84
N TRP A 111 4.53 -2.74 -17.98
CA TRP A 111 3.90 -2.00 -16.87
C TRP A 111 4.89 -1.20 -16.03
N HIS A 112 5.85 -0.59 -16.71
CA HIS A 112 7.07 -0.05 -16.08
C HIS A 112 6.78 0.95 -14.97
N SER A 113 5.98 1.99 -15.25
CA SER A 113 5.63 3.00 -14.24
C SER A 113 4.93 2.38 -13.02
N TYR A 114 3.99 1.46 -13.26
CA TYR A 114 3.26 0.81 -12.19
C TYR A 114 4.14 -0.11 -11.36
N ARG A 115 4.94 -1.00 -12.02
CA ARG A 115 5.89 -1.87 -11.32
C ARG A 115 6.88 -1.08 -10.48
N MET A 116 7.50 -0.05 -11.07
CA MET A 116 8.46 0.81 -10.37
C MET A 116 7.83 1.47 -9.15
N SER A 117 6.62 2.03 -9.27
CA SER A 117 5.94 2.67 -8.14
C SER A 117 5.59 1.68 -7.01
N LYS A 118 5.18 0.46 -7.34
CA LYS A 118 4.85 -0.56 -6.34
C LYS A 118 6.11 -1.20 -5.73
N SER A 119 7.21 -1.32 -6.47
CA SER A 119 8.51 -1.73 -5.91
C SER A 119 9.06 -0.67 -4.96
N ALA A 120 8.95 0.62 -5.31
CA ALA A 120 9.34 1.71 -4.43
C ALA A 120 8.51 1.74 -3.15
N LEU A 121 7.17 1.55 -3.25
CA LEU A 121 6.29 1.43 -2.10
C LEU A 121 6.65 0.22 -1.22
N ASN A 122 7.04 -0.91 -1.81
CA ASN A 122 7.48 -2.09 -1.10
C ASN A 122 8.77 -1.80 -0.30
N MET A 123 9.75 -1.12 -0.91
CA MET A 123 10.97 -0.69 -0.23
C MET A 123 10.66 0.25 0.94
N ALA A 124 9.78 1.23 0.73
CA ALA A 124 9.35 2.16 1.77
C ALA A 124 8.65 1.42 2.92
N THR A 125 7.76 0.46 2.62
CA THR A 125 7.10 -0.38 3.63
C THR A 125 8.14 -1.09 4.50
N LYS A 126 9.16 -1.66 3.89
CA LYS A 126 10.26 -2.30 4.62
C LYS A 126 11.03 -1.32 5.49
N GLY A 127 11.37 -0.13 4.97
CA GLY A 127 12.05 0.93 5.70
C GLY A 127 11.26 1.36 6.93
N ILE A 128 9.97 1.69 6.75
CA ILE A 128 9.05 2.08 7.83
C ILE A 128 8.97 0.98 8.91
N SER A 129 8.91 -0.30 8.51
CA SER A 129 8.84 -1.40 9.48
C SER A 129 10.07 -1.49 10.38
N VAL A 130 11.23 -1.14 9.87
CA VAL A 130 12.49 -1.14 10.63
C VAL A 130 12.55 0.08 11.55
N GLU A 131 12.23 1.24 11.01
CA GLU A 131 12.28 2.52 11.73
C GLU A 131 11.29 2.57 12.90
N LEU A 132 10.03 2.22 12.64
CA LEU A 132 8.97 2.34 13.64
C LEU A 132 8.78 1.09 14.52
N LYS A 133 9.62 0.06 14.37
CA LYS A 133 9.53 -1.17 15.16
C LYS A 133 9.50 -0.90 16.68
N ARG A 134 10.40 -0.04 17.16
CA ARG A 134 10.49 0.30 18.60
C ARG A 134 9.33 1.17 19.08
N ARG A 135 8.59 1.78 18.14
CA ARG A 135 7.40 2.60 18.38
C ARG A 135 6.10 1.79 18.30
N ARG A 136 6.23 0.47 18.13
CA ARG A 136 5.10 -0.45 18.07
C ARG A 136 4.15 -0.14 16.93
N VAL A 137 4.71 0.09 15.74
CA VAL A 137 3.97 0.21 14.49
C VAL A 137 4.37 -0.97 13.60
N TRP A 138 3.39 -1.79 13.24
CA TRP A 138 3.55 -2.84 12.25
C TRP A 138 3.17 -2.32 10.87
N THR A 139 3.87 -2.76 9.86
CA THR A 139 3.54 -2.37 8.48
C THR A 139 3.80 -3.52 7.53
N PHE A 140 2.99 -3.61 6.48
CA PHE A 140 3.20 -4.59 5.42
C PHE A 140 2.67 -4.10 4.08
N SER A 141 3.25 -4.66 2.98
CA SER A 141 2.72 -4.51 1.63
C SER A 141 1.69 -5.59 1.37
N TYR A 142 0.57 -5.23 0.78
CA TYR A 142 -0.54 -6.13 0.49
C TYR A 142 -0.85 -6.20 -1.01
N HIS A 143 -0.90 -7.41 -1.56
CA HIS A 143 -1.42 -7.67 -2.90
C HIS A 143 -2.84 -8.24 -2.81
N PRO A 144 -3.86 -7.48 -3.23
CA PRO A 144 -5.27 -7.86 -3.08
C PRO A 144 -5.74 -8.93 -4.08
N GLY A 145 -4.87 -9.41 -4.98
CA GLY A 145 -5.32 -10.12 -6.18
C GLY A 145 -6.00 -9.16 -7.17
N THR A 146 -6.77 -9.71 -8.10
CA THR A 146 -7.58 -8.87 -9.00
C THR A 146 -8.95 -8.64 -8.37
N THR A 147 -9.14 -7.46 -7.82
CA THR A 147 -10.42 -7.05 -7.19
C THR A 147 -11.26 -6.30 -8.21
N ASP A 148 -12.56 -6.57 -8.25
CA ASP A 148 -13.52 -5.86 -9.14
C ASP A 148 -13.68 -4.41 -8.70
N THR A 149 -12.93 -3.55 -9.35
CA THR A 149 -12.88 -2.09 -9.11
C THR A 149 -12.65 -1.36 -10.42
N GLY A 150 -12.84 -0.04 -10.41
CA GLY A 150 -12.53 0.82 -11.56
C GLY A 150 -11.08 0.66 -12.07
N LEU A 151 -10.11 0.45 -11.16
CA LEU A 151 -8.70 0.26 -11.52
C LEU A 151 -8.47 -1.01 -12.33
N SER A 152 -9.13 -2.11 -12.00
CA SER A 152 -8.96 -3.40 -12.69
C SER A 152 -9.84 -3.55 -13.92
N LYS A 153 -10.92 -2.78 -14.03
CA LYS A 153 -11.94 -2.89 -15.08
C LYS A 153 -11.38 -3.05 -16.50
N PRO A 154 -10.37 -2.27 -16.94
CA PRO A 154 -9.80 -2.38 -18.29
C PRO A 154 -9.09 -3.71 -18.55
N PHE A 155 -8.77 -4.48 -17.52
CA PHE A 155 -7.94 -5.70 -17.59
C PHE A 155 -8.70 -6.98 -17.24
N GLN A 156 -9.98 -6.88 -16.88
CA GLN A 156 -10.76 -8.02 -16.38
C GLN A 156 -11.11 -9.05 -17.47
N ALA A 157 -11.12 -8.68 -18.75
CA ALA A 157 -11.51 -9.57 -19.84
C ALA A 157 -10.73 -10.90 -19.90
N ASN A 158 -9.50 -10.92 -19.41
CA ASN A 158 -8.65 -12.11 -19.39
C ASN A 158 -8.49 -12.71 -17.98
N VAL A 159 -9.24 -12.22 -17.01
CA VAL A 159 -9.22 -12.74 -15.63
C VAL A 159 -10.23 -13.87 -15.52
N LYS A 160 -9.79 -15.04 -15.07
CA LYS A 160 -10.69 -16.15 -14.81
C LYS A 160 -11.70 -15.75 -13.72
N PRO A 161 -12.99 -16.10 -13.81
CA PRO A 161 -14.02 -15.69 -12.87
C PRO A 161 -13.65 -15.96 -11.40
N GLU A 162 -13.04 -17.09 -11.11
CA GLU A 162 -12.60 -17.49 -9.78
C GLU A 162 -11.40 -16.69 -9.25
N LYS A 163 -10.78 -15.86 -10.09
CA LYS A 163 -9.65 -14.96 -9.76
C LYS A 163 -10.04 -13.49 -9.75
N LEU A 164 -11.30 -13.18 -10.03
CA LEU A 164 -11.85 -11.83 -9.91
C LEU A 164 -12.61 -11.73 -8.58
N PHE A 165 -12.01 -11.06 -7.63
CA PHE A 165 -12.54 -10.99 -6.28
C PHE A 165 -13.50 -9.82 -6.09
N THR A 166 -14.50 -10.00 -5.26
CA THR A 166 -15.34 -8.88 -4.80
C THR A 166 -14.57 -7.98 -3.86
N THR A 167 -14.98 -6.73 -3.75
CA THR A 167 -14.41 -5.79 -2.77
C THR A 167 -14.56 -6.29 -1.33
N SER A 168 -15.71 -6.88 -1.00
CA SER A 168 -15.96 -7.46 0.33
C SER A 168 -14.99 -8.59 0.65
N PHE A 169 -14.73 -9.51 -0.31
CA PHE A 169 -13.74 -10.55 -0.13
C PHE A 169 -12.34 -9.96 0.13
N THR A 170 -11.92 -9.00 -0.70
CA THR A 170 -10.61 -8.36 -0.55
C THR A 170 -10.45 -7.66 0.80
N VAL A 171 -11.50 -6.97 1.26
CA VAL A 171 -11.49 -6.31 2.58
C VAL A 171 -11.39 -7.34 3.70
N GLN A 172 -12.17 -8.42 3.65
CA GLN A 172 -12.08 -9.47 4.67
C GLN A 172 -10.67 -10.06 4.72
N ARG A 173 -10.07 -10.36 3.57
CA ARG A 173 -8.72 -10.95 3.51
C ARG A 173 -7.64 -10.05 4.10
N VAL A 174 -7.69 -8.74 3.84
CA VAL A 174 -6.71 -7.83 4.43
C VAL A 174 -6.91 -7.69 5.94
N LEU A 175 -8.15 -7.70 6.42
CA LEU A 175 -8.43 -7.67 7.87
C LEU A 175 -7.95 -8.95 8.58
N ASP A 176 -8.12 -10.13 7.96
CA ASP A 176 -7.58 -11.38 8.51
C ASP A 176 -6.04 -11.32 8.67
N ILE A 177 -5.34 -10.68 7.73
CA ILE A 177 -3.90 -10.48 7.83
C ILE A 177 -3.58 -9.46 8.94
N VAL A 178 -4.33 -8.35 9.03
CA VAL A 178 -4.16 -7.35 10.10
C VAL A 178 -4.31 -8.01 11.47
N ASP A 179 -5.31 -8.85 11.67
CA ASP A 179 -5.58 -9.54 12.94
C ASP A 179 -4.47 -10.56 13.30
N SER A 180 -3.78 -11.11 12.29
CA SER A 180 -2.67 -12.04 12.47
C SER A 180 -1.30 -11.38 12.66
N MET A 181 -1.21 -10.03 12.57
CA MET A 181 0.06 -9.32 12.57
C MET A 181 0.87 -9.50 13.85
N SER A 182 2.17 -9.59 13.68
CA SER A 182 3.16 -9.73 14.75
C SER A 182 4.46 -9.00 14.41
N ASP A 183 5.38 -8.94 15.38
CA ASP A 183 6.72 -8.36 15.15
C ASP A 183 7.50 -9.09 14.03
N GLU A 184 7.26 -10.40 13.84
CA GLU A 184 7.92 -11.25 12.84
C GLU A 184 7.32 -11.05 11.44
N LEU A 185 6.03 -10.75 11.37
CA LEU A 185 5.31 -10.52 10.12
C LEU A 185 5.46 -9.10 9.60
N SER A 186 5.77 -8.15 10.48
CA SER A 186 5.95 -6.76 10.10
C SER A 186 7.12 -6.57 9.13
N GLY A 187 6.91 -5.76 8.12
CA GLY A 187 7.85 -5.55 7.02
C GLY A 187 7.80 -6.66 5.97
N GLY A 188 6.73 -7.45 5.90
CA GLY A 188 6.52 -8.46 4.87
C GLY A 188 5.71 -7.93 3.67
N PHE A 189 5.70 -8.74 2.60
CA PHE A 189 4.83 -8.55 1.44
C PHE A 189 3.94 -9.77 1.29
N TYR A 190 2.63 -9.57 1.39
CA TYR A 190 1.65 -10.67 1.47
C TYR A 190 0.60 -10.56 0.36
N ALA A 191 0.21 -11.71 -0.18
CA ALA A 191 -0.94 -11.83 -1.05
C ALA A 191 -2.24 -11.93 -0.22
N PHE A 192 -3.38 -11.83 -0.91
CA PHE A 192 -4.73 -11.93 -0.31
C PHE A 192 -4.99 -13.22 0.48
N ASP A 193 -4.26 -14.28 0.21
CA ASP A 193 -4.34 -15.57 0.90
C ASP A 193 -3.34 -15.71 2.08
N GLY A 194 -2.63 -14.64 2.41
CA GLY A 194 -1.61 -14.62 3.45
C GLY A 194 -0.24 -15.17 3.03
N SER A 195 -0.12 -15.66 1.81
CA SER A 195 1.17 -16.17 1.30
C SER A 195 2.18 -15.03 1.12
N LYS A 196 3.46 -15.29 1.42
CA LYS A 196 4.54 -14.33 1.18
C LYS A 196 4.82 -14.22 -0.32
N ILE A 197 5.01 -12.97 -0.75
CA ILE A 197 5.53 -12.61 -2.07
C ILE A 197 7.00 -12.20 -1.89
N PRO A 198 7.92 -12.67 -2.74
CA PRO A 198 9.31 -12.19 -2.70
C PRO A 198 9.37 -10.69 -3.04
N TRP A 199 10.42 -10.01 -2.53
CA TRP A 199 10.64 -8.60 -2.85
C TRP A 199 11.08 -8.37 -4.30
#